data_712dd33b334ccdf4bed5e53618d93fb0
#
_entry.id   712dd33b334ccdf4bed5e53618d93fb0
#
_cell.length_a   1.000
_cell.length_b   1.000
_cell.length_c   1.000
_cell.angle_alpha   90.00
_cell.angle_beta   90.00
_cell.angle_gamma   90.00
#
_symmetry.space_group_name_H-M   'P 1'
#
loop_
_entity.id
_entity.type
_entity.pdbx_description
1 polymer ?
#
loop_
_entity_poly.entity_id
_entity_poly.type
_entity_poly.pdbx_seq_one_letter_code
_entity_poly.pdbx_strand_id
1 'polypeptide(L)'
;MTSDRPVVCCDLDGVVWRGDEPIAGAAEGIAALRAAGHRVAFVSNNSSQPVGEVAGKLAAAGVPASSEQVITSAVSAATLLASTLEPGAPVLACAGPGVIEALEEVGLRPVARVPASAVVVGFHRGFDYDELDRASAAVRDGARFVATNLDATYPVPGGMIPGSGAIAAAVATAAGRAPQVAGKPERPMVDLIRARLGTTGIVVGDRPSTDGALADALGWAFALVLSGVTQPDSPPGGESI
;
A
#
# COMPACT_ATOMS: atom_id res chain seq x y z
N MET A 1 20.22 16.35 -15.78
CA MET A 1 19.53 17.52 -15.22
C MET A 1 18.36 17.00 -14.42
N THR A 2 18.43 16.99 -13.09
CA THR A 2 17.30 16.65 -12.23
C THR A 2 16.24 17.73 -12.44
N SER A 3 15.03 17.35 -12.84
CA SER A 3 13.90 18.27 -12.98
C SER A 3 13.69 18.97 -11.62
N ASP A 4 13.71 20.28 -11.62
CA ASP A 4 13.45 21.13 -10.43
C ASP A 4 11.94 21.15 -10.05
N ARG A 5 11.15 20.33 -10.73
CA ARG A 5 9.69 20.25 -10.53
C ARG A 5 9.36 19.25 -9.45
N PRO A 6 8.33 19.54 -8.61
CA PRO A 6 7.85 18.60 -7.59
C PRO A 6 7.49 17.24 -8.20
N VAL A 7 7.81 16.17 -7.50
CA VAL A 7 7.33 14.84 -7.88
C VAL A 7 5.83 14.73 -7.56
N VAL A 8 5.09 13.99 -8.36
CA VAL A 8 3.68 13.69 -8.12
C VAL A 8 3.57 12.25 -7.64
N CYS A 9 3.14 12.06 -6.39
CA CYS A 9 2.73 10.78 -5.84
C CYS A 9 1.24 10.59 -6.08
N CYS A 10 0.89 9.70 -6.98
CA CYS A 10 -0.50 9.44 -7.38
C CYS A 10 -0.99 8.15 -6.72
N ASP A 11 -2.11 8.20 -5.99
CA ASP A 11 -2.82 7.00 -5.59
C ASP A 11 -3.41 6.27 -6.82
N LEU A 12 -3.84 5.04 -6.64
CA LEU A 12 -4.35 4.19 -7.72
C LEU A 12 -5.86 4.00 -7.65
N ASP A 13 -6.35 3.41 -6.57
CA ASP A 13 -7.77 3.10 -6.41
C ASP A 13 -8.56 4.37 -6.15
N GLY A 14 -9.54 4.67 -7.00
CA GLY A 14 -10.30 5.93 -6.93
C GLY A 14 -9.64 7.11 -7.67
N VAL A 15 -8.42 6.96 -8.17
CA VAL A 15 -7.67 7.98 -8.94
C VAL A 15 -7.41 7.54 -10.37
N VAL A 16 -6.86 6.35 -10.57
CA VAL A 16 -6.57 5.79 -11.91
C VAL A 16 -7.67 4.83 -12.35
N TRP A 17 -8.20 4.05 -11.41
CA TRP A 17 -9.29 3.09 -11.65
C TRP A 17 -10.22 2.96 -10.46
N ARG A 18 -11.42 2.35 -10.70
CA ARG A 18 -12.32 1.80 -9.68
C ARG A 18 -12.47 0.31 -9.94
N GLY A 19 -11.95 -0.54 -9.06
CA GLY A 19 -11.84 -1.97 -9.33
C GLY A 19 -11.00 -2.22 -10.58
N ASP A 20 -11.63 -2.72 -11.66
CA ASP A 20 -10.94 -2.96 -12.93
C ASP A 20 -11.25 -1.92 -14.02
N GLU A 21 -12.08 -0.92 -13.73
CA GLU A 21 -12.49 0.09 -14.69
C GLU A 21 -11.63 1.36 -14.59
N PRO A 22 -10.93 1.77 -15.67
CA PRO A 22 -10.19 3.03 -15.70
C PRO A 22 -11.10 4.23 -15.49
N ILE A 23 -10.64 5.22 -14.73
CA ILE A 23 -11.34 6.50 -14.53
C ILE A 23 -11.10 7.40 -15.76
N ALA A 24 -12.19 7.88 -16.32
CA ALA A 24 -12.13 8.78 -17.46
C ALA A 24 -11.30 10.04 -17.16
N GLY A 25 -10.37 10.40 -18.03
CA GLY A 25 -9.48 11.55 -17.88
C GLY A 25 -8.22 11.29 -17.03
N ALA A 26 -8.11 10.15 -16.34
CA ALA A 26 -6.95 9.86 -15.50
C ALA A 26 -5.67 9.69 -16.34
N ALA A 27 -5.73 8.93 -17.42
CA ALA A 27 -4.58 8.72 -18.30
C ALA A 27 -4.12 10.04 -18.95
N GLU A 28 -5.05 10.84 -19.44
CA GLU A 28 -4.77 12.15 -20.04
C GLU A 28 -4.17 13.12 -19.01
N GLY A 29 -4.69 13.15 -17.79
CA GLY A 29 -4.18 13.97 -16.71
C GLY A 29 -2.74 13.59 -16.33
N ILE A 30 -2.44 12.30 -16.18
CA ILE A 30 -1.10 11.80 -15.89
C ILE A 30 -0.15 12.10 -17.07
N ALA A 31 -0.60 11.93 -18.30
CA ALA A 31 0.18 12.29 -19.49
C ALA A 31 0.51 13.79 -19.52
N ALA A 32 -0.44 14.66 -19.20
CA ALA A 32 -0.24 16.09 -19.10
C ALA A 32 0.78 16.48 -18.02
N LEU A 33 0.74 15.85 -16.84
CA LEU A 33 1.73 16.03 -15.78
C LEU A 33 3.15 15.65 -16.25
N ARG A 34 3.28 14.53 -16.94
CA ARG A 34 4.56 14.07 -17.52
C ARG A 34 5.06 15.02 -18.62
N ALA A 35 4.17 15.44 -19.50
CA ALA A 35 4.48 16.42 -20.55
C ALA A 35 4.92 17.78 -19.98
N ALA A 36 4.37 18.17 -18.82
CA ALA A 36 4.79 19.33 -18.07
C ALA A 36 6.13 19.13 -17.33
N GLY A 37 6.76 17.94 -17.41
CA GLY A 37 8.07 17.64 -16.85
C GLY A 37 8.04 17.16 -15.39
N HIS A 38 6.88 16.79 -14.85
CA HIS A 38 6.78 16.17 -13.53
C HIS A 38 7.20 14.69 -13.60
N ARG A 39 7.93 14.25 -12.60
CA ARG A 39 8.09 12.81 -12.31
C ARG A 39 6.80 12.34 -11.63
N VAL A 40 6.24 11.22 -12.09
CA VAL A 40 5.04 10.62 -11.49
C VAL A 40 5.40 9.26 -10.92
N ALA A 41 5.08 9.04 -9.65
CA ALA A 41 5.15 7.77 -8.96
C ALA A 41 3.75 7.38 -8.46
N PHE A 42 3.50 6.08 -8.33
CA PHE A 42 2.22 5.53 -7.92
C PHE A 42 2.35 4.90 -6.55
N VAL A 43 1.47 5.27 -5.62
CA VAL A 43 1.55 4.84 -4.22
C VAL A 43 0.22 4.25 -3.79
N SER A 44 0.19 2.95 -3.45
CA SER A 44 -1.03 2.25 -3.09
C SER A 44 -0.93 1.48 -1.76
N ASN A 45 -2.02 1.45 -1.00
CA ASN A 45 -2.17 0.57 0.16
C ASN A 45 -2.48 -0.88 -0.23
N ASN A 46 -2.82 -1.15 -1.49
CA ASN A 46 -3.03 -2.51 -1.96
C ASN A 46 -1.70 -3.29 -2.00
N SER A 47 -1.62 -4.35 -1.21
CA SER A 47 -0.45 -5.22 -1.08
C SER A 47 -0.61 -6.59 -1.72
N SER A 48 -1.77 -6.85 -2.35
CA SER A 48 -2.14 -8.20 -2.77
C SER A 48 -1.40 -8.69 -4.01
N GLN A 49 -1.04 -7.77 -4.91
CA GLN A 49 -0.46 -8.08 -6.22
C GLN A 49 1.03 -7.73 -6.28
N PRO A 50 1.83 -8.54 -7.02
CA PRO A 50 3.18 -8.18 -7.43
C PRO A 50 3.25 -6.82 -8.11
N VAL A 51 4.35 -6.10 -7.89
CA VAL A 51 4.54 -4.75 -8.45
C VAL A 51 4.47 -4.76 -9.99
N GLY A 52 4.98 -5.82 -10.63
CA GLY A 52 4.90 -6.00 -12.07
C GLY A 52 3.47 -6.12 -12.59
N GLU A 53 2.56 -6.77 -11.85
CA GLU A 53 1.15 -6.86 -12.21
C GLU A 53 0.45 -5.50 -12.09
N VAL A 54 0.78 -4.72 -11.04
CA VAL A 54 0.28 -3.35 -10.88
C VAL A 54 0.74 -2.46 -12.03
N ALA A 55 2.02 -2.56 -12.44
CA ALA A 55 2.55 -1.83 -13.60
C ALA A 55 1.86 -2.26 -14.91
N GLY A 56 1.56 -3.55 -15.08
CA GLY A 56 0.77 -4.07 -16.19
C GLY A 56 -0.65 -3.52 -16.22
N LYS A 57 -1.31 -3.45 -15.06
CA LYS A 57 -2.66 -2.85 -14.93
C LYS A 57 -2.64 -1.34 -15.25
N LEU A 58 -1.60 -0.62 -14.81
CA LEU A 58 -1.39 0.79 -15.20
C LEU A 58 -1.27 0.94 -16.71
N ALA A 59 -0.46 0.11 -17.37
CA ALA A 59 -0.32 0.14 -18.82
C ALA A 59 -1.64 -0.15 -19.54
N ALA A 60 -2.42 -1.12 -19.07
CA ALA A 60 -3.75 -1.43 -19.61
C ALA A 60 -4.75 -0.27 -19.42
N ALA A 61 -4.60 0.53 -18.36
CA ALA A 61 -5.38 1.75 -18.13
C ALA A 61 -4.86 2.98 -18.94
N GLY A 62 -3.90 2.80 -19.86
CA GLY A 62 -3.33 3.89 -20.64
C GLY A 62 -2.26 4.71 -19.91
N VAL A 63 -1.77 4.23 -18.78
CA VAL A 63 -0.77 4.90 -17.92
C VAL A 63 0.48 4.02 -17.83
N PRO A 64 1.33 3.90 -18.86
CA PRO A 64 2.51 3.07 -18.78
C PRO A 64 3.46 3.53 -17.64
N ALA A 65 3.90 2.59 -16.82
CA ALA A 65 4.80 2.83 -15.71
C ALA A 65 5.78 1.66 -15.56
N SER A 66 7.01 1.95 -15.12
CA SER A 66 7.94 0.90 -14.70
C SER A 66 7.64 0.46 -13.26
N SER A 67 8.06 -0.75 -12.89
CA SER A 67 7.95 -1.27 -11.51
C SER A 67 8.57 -0.33 -10.48
N GLU A 68 9.66 0.36 -10.82
CA GLU A 68 10.33 1.34 -9.95
C GLU A 68 9.46 2.54 -9.59
N GLN A 69 8.47 2.87 -10.42
CA GLN A 69 7.53 3.97 -10.19
C GLN A 69 6.36 3.56 -9.29
N VAL A 70 6.25 2.27 -8.94
CA VAL A 70 5.15 1.74 -8.13
C VAL A 70 5.65 1.46 -6.71
N ILE A 71 4.99 2.03 -5.72
CA ILE A 71 5.27 1.86 -4.29
C ILE A 71 4.01 1.33 -3.62
N THR A 72 4.01 0.05 -3.26
CA THR A 72 2.88 -0.56 -2.56
C THR A 72 3.15 -0.66 -1.06
N SER A 73 2.11 -0.88 -0.26
CA SER A 73 2.28 -1.17 1.17
C SER A 73 3.01 -2.50 1.42
N ALA A 74 3.06 -3.42 0.45
CA ALA A 74 3.90 -4.61 0.49
C ALA A 74 5.40 -4.24 0.45
N VAL A 75 5.78 -3.38 -0.50
CA VAL A 75 7.16 -2.88 -0.64
C VAL A 75 7.59 -2.12 0.62
N SER A 76 6.68 -1.31 1.19
CA SER A 76 6.93 -0.59 2.43
C SER A 76 7.16 -1.54 3.62
N ALA A 77 6.32 -2.57 3.77
CA ALA A 77 6.46 -3.56 4.84
C ALA A 77 7.77 -4.36 4.70
N ALA A 78 8.11 -4.79 3.49
CA ALA A 78 9.34 -5.51 3.21
C ALA A 78 10.59 -4.64 3.50
N THR A 79 10.59 -3.38 3.04
CA THR A 79 11.68 -2.42 3.31
C THR A 79 11.85 -2.16 4.81
N LEU A 80 10.75 -1.98 5.53
CA LEU A 80 10.76 -1.83 7.00
C LEU A 80 11.43 -3.04 7.67
N LEU A 81 11.06 -4.25 7.28
CA LEU A 81 11.62 -5.46 7.87
C LEU A 81 13.10 -5.65 7.51
N ALA A 82 13.49 -5.41 6.27
CA ALA A 82 14.88 -5.51 5.82
C ALA A 82 15.81 -4.51 6.53
N SER A 83 15.28 -3.37 7.01
CA SER A 83 16.08 -2.43 7.80
C SER A 83 16.41 -2.90 9.22
N THR A 84 15.81 -4.01 9.66
CA THR A 84 15.86 -4.44 11.07
C THR A 84 16.08 -5.95 11.27
N LEU A 85 15.99 -6.73 10.22
CA LEU A 85 16.24 -8.17 10.21
C LEU A 85 17.48 -8.49 9.40
N GLU A 86 18.14 -9.58 9.76
CA GLU A 86 19.28 -10.08 8.99
C GLU A 86 18.82 -10.62 7.61
N PRO A 87 19.67 -10.54 6.56
CA PRO A 87 19.38 -11.16 5.28
C PRO A 87 19.05 -12.65 5.43
N GLY A 88 18.03 -13.10 4.69
CA GLY A 88 17.53 -14.47 4.76
C GLY A 88 16.64 -14.79 5.97
N ALA A 89 16.36 -13.82 6.85
CA ALA A 89 15.49 -14.02 8.00
C ALA A 89 14.09 -14.53 7.55
N PRO A 90 13.53 -15.55 8.24
CA PRO A 90 12.23 -16.11 7.91
C PRO A 90 11.10 -15.14 8.28
N VAL A 91 10.20 -14.85 7.34
CA VAL A 91 9.02 -14.00 7.55
C VAL A 91 7.77 -14.79 7.18
N LEU A 92 6.86 -14.97 8.14
CA LEU A 92 5.56 -15.57 7.91
C LEU A 92 4.67 -14.57 7.15
N ALA A 93 4.33 -14.89 5.90
CA ALA A 93 3.46 -14.08 5.08
C ALA A 93 2.00 -14.57 5.19
N CYS A 94 1.19 -13.88 5.99
CA CYS A 94 -0.26 -13.98 6.03
C CYS A 94 -0.83 -12.93 5.05
N ALA A 95 -0.58 -13.12 3.76
CA ALA A 95 -0.80 -12.09 2.74
C ALA A 95 -0.77 -12.66 1.32
N GLY A 96 -1.15 -11.84 0.35
CA GLY A 96 -1.10 -12.18 -1.08
C GLY A 96 0.31 -12.17 -1.67
N PRO A 97 0.43 -12.56 -2.96
CA PRO A 97 1.71 -12.74 -3.66
C PRO A 97 2.56 -11.46 -3.73
N GLY A 98 1.95 -10.27 -3.70
CA GLY A 98 2.72 -9.02 -3.69
C GLY A 98 3.61 -8.84 -2.45
N VAL A 99 3.17 -9.35 -1.29
CA VAL A 99 4.00 -9.35 -0.07
C VAL A 99 5.13 -10.37 -0.19
N ILE A 100 4.85 -11.55 -0.76
CA ILE A 100 5.85 -12.61 -0.95
C ILE A 100 6.98 -12.09 -1.86
N GLU A 101 6.63 -11.55 -3.04
CA GLU A 101 7.59 -10.95 -3.96
C GLU A 101 8.42 -9.83 -3.29
N ALA A 102 7.75 -8.90 -2.61
CA ALA A 102 8.45 -7.79 -1.97
C ALA A 102 9.44 -8.23 -0.88
N LEU A 103 9.13 -9.29 -0.13
CA LEU A 103 10.04 -9.87 0.85
C LEU A 103 11.27 -10.51 0.18
N GLU A 104 11.06 -11.26 -0.90
CA GLU A 104 12.14 -11.89 -1.66
C GLU A 104 13.07 -10.84 -2.30
N GLU A 105 12.52 -9.78 -2.87
CA GLU A 105 13.29 -8.68 -3.48
C GLU A 105 14.23 -7.98 -2.50
N VAL A 106 13.87 -7.90 -1.21
CA VAL A 106 14.74 -7.32 -0.19
C VAL A 106 15.63 -8.36 0.51
N GLY A 107 15.67 -9.61 0.01
CA GLY A 107 16.51 -10.68 0.53
C GLY A 107 16.01 -11.33 1.83
N LEU A 108 14.73 -11.14 2.17
CA LEU A 108 14.06 -11.88 3.25
C LEU A 108 13.45 -13.17 2.71
N ARG A 109 13.21 -14.15 3.57
CA ARG A 109 12.69 -15.46 3.16
C ARG A 109 11.24 -15.65 3.61
N PRO A 110 10.26 -15.55 2.70
CA PRO A 110 8.87 -15.88 3.01
C PRO A 110 8.74 -17.33 3.44
N VAL A 111 7.99 -17.58 4.51
CA VAL A 111 7.70 -18.93 5.04
C VAL A 111 6.21 -19.09 5.31
N ALA A 112 5.71 -20.32 5.18
CA ALA A 112 4.32 -20.66 5.49
C ALA A 112 4.15 -21.20 6.93
N ARG A 113 5.25 -21.40 7.68
CA ARG A 113 5.25 -22.02 9.00
C ARG A 113 6.31 -21.37 9.91
N VAL A 114 6.10 -21.52 11.23
CA VAL A 114 7.06 -21.14 12.27
C VAL A 114 8.28 -22.08 12.31
N PRO A 115 9.46 -21.64 12.80
CA PRO A 115 9.69 -20.34 13.40
C PRO A 115 9.82 -19.22 12.37
N ALA A 116 9.41 -18.01 12.75
CA ALA A 116 9.51 -16.80 11.95
C ALA A 116 10.02 -15.63 12.78
N SER A 117 10.85 -14.77 12.19
CA SER A 117 11.35 -13.54 12.81
C SER A 117 10.33 -12.41 12.78
N ALA A 118 9.42 -12.46 11.78
CA ALA A 118 8.32 -11.53 11.66
C ALA A 118 7.08 -12.20 11.04
N VAL A 119 5.94 -11.57 11.24
CA VAL A 119 4.67 -11.85 10.56
C VAL A 119 4.28 -10.61 9.80
N VAL A 120 4.00 -10.73 8.50
CA VAL A 120 3.39 -9.67 7.69
C VAL A 120 1.97 -10.07 7.35
N VAL A 121 1.02 -9.22 7.72
CA VAL A 121 -0.40 -9.38 7.38
C VAL A 121 -0.77 -8.40 6.28
N GLY A 122 -1.40 -8.91 5.21
CA GLY A 122 -1.91 -8.15 4.09
C GLY A 122 -3.22 -8.74 3.57
N PHE A 123 -3.87 -8.02 2.65
CA PHE A 123 -5.10 -8.51 2.04
C PHE A 123 -4.84 -9.72 1.15
N HIS A 124 -5.61 -10.80 1.36
CA HIS A 124 -5.74 -11.93 0.45
C HIS A 124 -7.02 -12.70 0.73
N ARG A 125 -7.55 -13.37 -0.29
CA ARG A 125 -8.84 -14.08 -0.20
C ARG A 125 -8.74 -15.50 0.37
N GLY A 126 -7.53 -16.01 0.52
CA GLY A 126 -7.27 -17.36 1.04
C GLY A 126 -7.14 -17.43 2.56
N PHE A 127 -7.38 -16.32 3.28
CA PHE A 127 -7.28 -16.30 4.74
C PHE A 127 -8.24 -17.28 5.39
N ASP A 128 -7.70 -18.14 6.26
CA ASP A 128 -8.44 -19.17 6.98
C ASP A 128 -8.05 -19.24 8.46
N TYR A 129 -8.71 -20.12 9.21
CA TYR A 129 -8.47 -20.27 10.64
C TYR A 129 -7.08 -20.82 10.96
N ASP A 130 -6.55 -21.72 10.13
CA ASP A 130 -5.21 -22.27 10.33
C ASP A 130 -4.12 -21.22 10.12
N GLU A 131 -4.34 -20.29 9.19
CA GLU A 131 -3.45 -19.16 8.97
C GLU A 131 -3.52 -18.16 10.12
N LEU A 132 -4.73 -17.88 10.63
CA LEU A 132 -4.91 -17.06 11.84
C LEU A 132 -4.16 -17.65 13.03
N ASP A 133 -4.27 -18.96 13.28
CA ASP A 133 -3.58 -19.64 14.37
C ASP A 133 -2.06 -19.53 14.21
N ARG A 134 -1.52 -19.86 13.04
CA ARG A 134 -0.07 -19.77 12.76
C ARG A 134 0.46 -18.35 12.93
N ALA A 135 -0.23 -17.35 12.37
CA ALA A 135 0.20 -15.96 12.47
C ALA A 135 0.16 -15.45 13.91
N SER A 136 -0.94 -15.69 14.63
CA SER A 136 -1.07 -15.26 16.03
C SER A 136 -0.12 -15.98 16.98
N ALA A 137 0.14 -17.28 16.77
CA ALA A 137 1.12 -18.02 17.53
C ALA A 137 2.53 -17.44 17.34
N ALA A 138 2.95 -17.18 16.09
CA ALA A 138 4.25 -16.59 15.81
C ALA A 138 4.42 -15.23 16.50
N VAL A 139 3.37 -14.39 16.49
CA VAL A 139 3.40 -13.10 17.19
C VAL A 139 3.52 -13.26 18.71
N ARG A 140 2.79 -14.19 19.30
CA ARG A 140 2.91 -14.52 20.75
C ARG A 140 4.31 -15.03 21.12
N ASP A 141 4.95 -15.78 20.22
CA ASP A 141 6.31 -16.32 20.38
C ASP A 141 7.40 -15.25 20.14
N GLY A 142 7.02 -13.99 19.90
CA GLY A 142 7.93 -12.86 19.84
C GLY A 142 8.29 -12.38 18.43
N ALA A 143 7.72 -12.96 17.36
CA ALA A 143 7.89 -12.44 16.02
C ALA A 143 7.41 -10.98 15.92
N ARG A 144 8.09 -10.17 15.11
CA ARG A 144 7.62 -8.81 14.81
C ARG A 144 6.30 -8.89 14.07
N PHE A 145 5.36 -8.05 14.45
CA PHE A 145 4.05 -8.01 13.81
C PHE A 145 3.88 -6.75 12.95
N VAL A 146 3.75 -6.92 11.63
CA VAL A 146 3.58 -5.85 10.66
C VAL A 146 2.29 -6.07 9.89
N ALA A 147 1.48 -5.03 9.73
CA ALA A 147 0.34 -5.00 8.81
C ALA A 147 0.67 -4.08 7.63
N THR A 148 0.33 -4.49 6.43
CA THR A 148 0.54 -3.67 5.22
C THR A 148 -0.31 -2.41 5.26
N ASN A 149 -1.56 -2.49 5.75
CA ASN A 149 -2.47 -1.39 6.05
C ASN A 149 -3.57 -1.85 7.00
N LEU A 150 -4.41 -0.94 7.48
CA LEU A 150 -5.56 -1.23 8.35
C LEU A 150 -6.91 -0.89 7.69
N ASP A 151 -6.97 -0.82 6.36
CA ASP A 151 -8.22 -0.57 5.66
C ASP A 151 -9.23 -1.66 5.99
N ALA A 152 -10.35 -1.28 6.62
CA ALA A 152 -11.35 -2.23 7.13
C ALA A 152 -12.02 -3.01 6.00
N THR A 153 -12.22 -2.34 4.86
CA THR A 153 -12.90 -2.89 3.70
C THR A 153 -12.08 -2.72 2.42
N TYR A 154 -12.37 -3.55 1.43
CA TYR A 154 -11.81 -3.48 0.08
C TYR A 154 -12.96 -3.38 -0.94
N PRO A 155 -12.94 -2.39 -1.85
CA PRO A 155 -13.99 -2.23 -2.84
C PRO A 155 -13.90 -3.32 -3.93
N VAL A 156 -15.05 -3.87 -4.27
CA VAL A 156 -15.20 -4.83 -5.38
C VAL A 156 -16.43 -4.46 -6.20
N PRO A 157 -16.57 -4.93 -7.44
CA PRO A 157 -17.81 -4.76 -8.18
C PRO A 157 -19.01 -5.27 -7.38
N GLY A 158 -19.99 -4.38 -7.15
CA GLY A 158 -21.21 -4.72 -6.40
C GLY A 158 -21.13 -4.53 -4.89
N GLY A 159 -20.04 -4.02 -4.31
CA GLY A 159 -19.99 -3.71 -2.88
C GLY A 159 -18.60 -3.65 -2.25
N MET A 160 -18.56 -3.95 -0.98
CA MET A 160 -17.35 -3.98 -0.15
C MET A 160 -17.13 -5.37 0.43
N ILE A 161 -15.89 -5.82 0.49
CA ILE A 161 -15.48 -7.02 1.22
C ILE A 161 -14.51 -6.65 2.35
N PRO A 162 -14.28 -7.54 3.35
CA PRO A 162 -13.26 -7.28 4.37
C PRO A 162 -11.89 -6.99 3.76
N GLY A 163 -11.24 -5.93 4.22
CA GLY A 163 -9.90 -5.52 3.81
C GLY A 163 -8.78 -6.12 4.65
N SER A 164 -7.57 -5.65 4.43
CA SER A 164 -6.38 -6.05 5.21
C SER A 164 -6.54 -5.80 6.70
N GLY A 165 -7.19 -4.69 7.07
CA GLY A 165 -7.45 -4.34 8.47
C GLY A 165 -8.29 -5.37 9.22
N ALA A 166 -9.25 -6.02 8.55
CA ALA A 166 -10.06 -7.08 9.16
C ALA A 166 -9.18 -8.31 9.50
N ILE A 167 -8.27 -8.71 8.62
CA ILE A 167 -7.32 -9.80 8.86
C ILE A 167 -6.34 -9.42 9.98
N ALA A 168 -5.78 -8.21 9.92
CA ALA A 168 -4.88 -7.69 10.93
C ALA A 168 -5.53 -7.62 12.32
N ALA A 169 -6.81 -7.21 12.40
CA ALA A 169 -7.57 -7.18 13.64
C ALA A 169 -7.78 -8.59 14.24
N ALA A 170 -8.06 -9.58 13.40
CA ALA A 170 -8.21 -10.97 13.84
C ALA A 170 -6.89 -11.48 14.46
N VAL A 171 -5.76 -11.29 13.77
CA VAL A 171 -4.43 -11.69 14.28
C VAL A 171 -4.07 -10.89 15.53
N ALA A 172 -4.31 -9.58 15.56
CA ALA A 172 -4.04 -8.72 16.72
C ALA A 172 -4.82 -9.16 17.97
N THR A 173 -6.11 -9.48 17.80
CA THR A 173 -6.97 -9.97 18.87
C THR A 173 -6.46 -11.31 19.42
N ALA A 174 -6.15 -12.26 18.54
CA ALA A 174 -5.68 -13.58 18.93
C ALA A 174 -4.26 -13.56 19.55
N ALA A 175 -3.41 -12.63 19.11
CA ALA A 175 -2.05 -12.47 19.61
C ALA A 175 -1.95 -11.56 20.85
N GLY A 176 -2.97 -10.75 21.15
CA GLY A 176 -2.95 -9.76 22.23
C GLY A 176 -1.98 -8.60 21.96
N ARG A 177 -1.67 -8.33 20.71
CA ARG A 177 -0.66 -7.32 20.30
C ARG A 177 -1.05 -6.64 19.01
N ALA A 178 -0.91 -5.31 18.96
CA ALA A 178 -1.15 -4.51 17.74
C ALA A 178 0.03 -4.61 16.76
N PRO A 179 -0.23 -4.56 15.44
CA PRO A 179 0.82 -4.51 14.43
C PRO A 179 1.46 -3.11 14.33
N GLN A 180 2.70 -3.08 13.83
CA GLN A 180 3.25 -1.89 13.20
C GLN A 180 2.68 -1.80 11.79
N VAL A 181 2.10 -0.66 11.42
CA VAL A 181 1.49 -0.46 10.11
C VAL A 181 2.53 0.12 9.14
N ALA A 182 2.56 -0.42 7.92
CA ALA A 182 3.56 -0.04 6.94
C ALA A 182 3.02 0.84 5.79
N GLY A 183 1.71 0.83 5.54
CA GLY A 183 1.07 1.59 4.45
C GLY A 183 0.82 3.06 4.77
N LYS A 184 0.21 3.79 3.83
CA LYS A 184 -0.27 5.17 4.03
C LYS A 184 -1.22 5.27 5.22
N PRO A 185 -1.13 6.30 6.06
CA PRO A 185 -0.17 7.42 6.05
C PRO A 185 1.06 7.17 6.93
N GLU A 186 1.34 5.95 7.34
CA GLU A 186 2.26 5.61 8.39
C GLU A 186 3.74 5.86 8.03
N ARG A 187 4.56 6.02 9.06
CA ARG A 187 5.97 6.40 8.94
C ARG A 187 6.80 5.53 7.98
N PRO A 188 6.64 4.19 7.93
CA PRO A 188 7.43 3.38 6.99
C PRO A 188 7.19 3.78 5.53
N MET A 189 5.94 4.07 5.15
CA MET A 189 5.61 4.56 3.80
C MET A 189 6.21 5.95 3.56
N VAL A 190 6.10 6.85 4.53
CA VAL A 190 6.67 8.22 4.44
C VAL A 190 8.19 8.15 4.24
N ASP A 191 8.89 7.35 5.04
CA ASP A 191 10.34 7.21 4.97
C ASP A 191 10.76 6.59 3.61
N LEU A 192 10.03 5.60 3.11
CA LEU A 192 10.28 4.99 1.80
C LEU A 192 10.07 5.99 0.65
N ILE A 193 8.98 6.77 0.68
CA ILE A 193 8.70 7.79 -0.32
C ILE A 193 9.80 8.85 -0.32
N ARG A 194 10.20 9.34 0.84
CA ARG A 194 11.30 10.32 0.95
C ARG A 194 12.61 9.78 0.40
N ALA A 195 12.93 8.53 0.70
CA ALA A 195 14.15 7.89 0.23
C ALA A 195 14.18 7.73 -1.31
N ARG A 196 13.05 7.37 -1.93
CA ARG A 196 12.96 7.13 -3.37
C ARG A 196 12.70 8.39 -4.21
N LEU A 197 11.91 9.30 -3.67
CA LEU A 197 11.35 10.40 -4.46
C LEU A 197 11.86 11.78 -4.04
N GLY A 198 12.42 11.92 -2.84
CA GLY A 198 12.94 13.16 -2.31
C GLY A 198 12.02 13.82 -1.29
N THR A 199 12.23 15.12 -1.04
CA THR A 199 11.59 15.85 0.07
C THR A 199 10.50 16.82 -0.38
N THR A 200 10.28 17.00 -1.69
CA THR A 200 9.30 17.93 -2.24
C THR A 200 8.43 17.25 -3.29
N GLY A 201 7.11 17.38 -3.12
CA GLY A 201 6.17 16.74 -4.03
C GLY A 201 4.72 17.18 -3.80
N ILE A 202 3.84 16.52 -4.51
CA ILE A 202 2.39 16.65 -4.40
C ILE A 202 1.83 15.24 -4.28
N VAL A 203 0.94 15.01 -3.33
CA VAL A 203 0.14 13.78 -3.27
C VAL A 203 -1.19 14.02 -3.96
N VAL A 204 -1.55 13.14 -4.88
CA VAL A 204 -2.86 13.10 -5.55
C VAL A 204 -3.59 11.87 -5.05
N GLY A 205 -4.77 12.04 -4.48
CA GLY A 205 -5.54 10.94 -3.90
C GLY A 205 -7.01 11.29 -3.75
N ASP A 206 -7.83 10.28 -3.47
CA ASP A 206 -9.28 10.42 -3.31
C ASP A 206 -9.72 10.36 -1.83
N ARG A 207 -8.80 9.99 -0.92
CA ARG A 207 -9.12 9.74 0.49
C ARG A 207 -8.30 10.65 1.42
N PRO A 208 -8.93 11.68 2.03
CA PRO A 208 -8.24 12.58 2.96
C PRO A 208 -7.58 11.88 4.15
N SER A 209 -8.18 10.81 4.69
CA SER A 209 -7.66 10.09 5.86
C SER A 209 -6.38 9.30 5.60
N THR A 210 -6.12 8.91 4.36
CA THR A 210 -4.89 8.18 3.98
C THR A 210 -3.97 9.04 3.12
N ASP A 211 -4.45 9.56 2.00
CA ASP A 211 -3.65 10.33 1.04
C ASP A 211 -3.37 11.75 1.54
N GLY A 212 -4.40 12.41 2.09
CA GLY A 212 -4.24 13.71 2.73
C GLY A 212 -3.30 13.63 3.92
N ALA A 213 -3.52 12.67 4.82
CA ALA A 213 -2.65 12.45 5.97
C ALA A 213 -1.21 12.06 5.55
N LEU A 214 -1.03 11.33 4.44
CA LEU A 214 0.28 11.06 3.85
C LEU A 214 0.96 12.37 3.38
N ALA A 215 0.20 13.24 2.71
CA ALA A 215 0.72 14.55 2.28
C ALA A 215 1.18 15.38 3.47
N ASP A 216 0.37 15.44 4.52
CA ASP A 216 0.71 16.15 5.78
C ASP A 216 1.98 15.58 6.41
N ALA A 217 2.09 14.24 6.52
CA ALA A 217 3.27 13.57 7.08
C ALA A 217 4.54 13.78 6.23
N LEU A 218 4.40 13.93 4.91
CA LEU A 218 5.49 14.28 4.01
C LEU A 218 5.84 15.77 4.05
N GLY A 219 4.94 16.65 4.48
CA GLY A 219 5.03 18.10 4.33
C GLY A 219 4.83 18.54 2.88
N TRP A 220 4.02 17.79 2.10
CA TRP A 220 3.73 18.03 0.69
C TRP A 220 2.33 18.59 0.49
N ALA A 221 2.08 19.19 -0.67
CA ALA A 221 0.72 19.59 -1.04
C ALA A 221 -0.15 18.37 -1.31
N PHE A 222 -1.45 18.49 -1.01
CA PHE A 222 -2.47 17.48 -1.32
C PHE A 222 -3.42 17.98 -2.41
N ALA A 223 -3.61 17.19 -3.44
CA ALA A 223 -4.60 17.39 -4.49
C ALA A 223 -5.68 16.31 -4.37
N LEU A 224 -6.82 16.68 -3.78
CA LEU A 224 -7.97 15.80 -3.67
C LEU A 224 -8.65 15.62 -5.03
N VAL A 225 -8.86 14.38 -5.47
CA VAL A 225 -9.71 14.04 -6.60
C VAL A 225 -11.06 13.50 -6.10
N LEU A 226 -12.13 13.81 -6.83
CA LEU A 226 -13.50 13.45 -6.45
C LEU A 226 -14.03 12.26 -7.27
N SER A 227 -13.09 11.47 -7.76
CA SER A 227 -13.38 10.29 -8.59
C SER A 227 -13.43 8.98 -7.82
N GLY A 228 -13.16 8.98 -6.53
CA GLY A 228 -13.08 7.78 -5.68
C GLY A 228 -14.06 7.77 -4.53
N VAL A 229 -13.52 7.55 -3.31
CA VAL A 229 -14.30 7.50 -2.05
C VAL A 229 -14.94 8.86 -1.74
N THR A 230 -14.18 9.94 -1.85
CA THR A 230 -14.72 11.29 -1.71
C THR A 230 -15.51 11.70 -2.95
N GLN A 231 -16.76 12.10 -2.75
CA GLN A 231 -17.66 12.55 -3.80
C GLN A 231 -17.86 14.08 -3.71
N PRO A 232 -18.28 14.76 -4.79
CA PRO A 232 -18.51 16.22 -4.78
C PRO A 232 -19.47 16.70 -3.68
N ASP A 233 -20.44 15.87 -3.34
CA ASP A 233 -21.47 16.17 -2.32
C ASP A 233 -21.16 15.57 -0.96
N SER A 234 -19.99 14.98 -0.75
CA SER A 234 -19.56 14.45 0.55
C SER A 234 -19.27 15.61 1.51
N PRO A 235 -19.79 15.58 2.76
CA PRO A 235 -19.41 16.58 3.74
C PRO A 235 -17.90 16.52 4.03
N PRO A 236 -17.23 17.65 4.27
CA PRO A 236 -15.82 17.67 4.65
C PRO A 236 -15.59 16.81 5.89
N GLY A 237 -14.77 15.77 5.78
CA GLY A 237 -14.44 14.85 6.88
C GLY A 237 -15.42 13.70 7.11
N GLY A 238 -16.45 13.52 6.27
CA GLY A 238 -17.37 12.39 6.32
C GLY A 238 -16.87 11.20 5.51
N GLU A 239 -16.11 10.30 6.12
CA GLU A 239 -15.98 8.94 5.59
C GLU A 239 -17.24 8.16 6.00
N SER A 240 -18.02 7.66 5.03
CA SER A 240 -19.05 6.66 5.32
C SER A 240 -18.35 5.39 5.79
N ILE A 241 -18.69 4.96 6.98
CA ILE A 241 -18.29 3.69 7.57
C ILE A 241 -18.88 2.54 6.74
#